data_8a8d7ca64eddfdd09ace8362518b7e8b
#
_entry.id   8a8d7ca64eddfdd09ace8362518b7e8b
#
_cell.length_a   1.000
_cell.length_b   1.000
_cell.length_c   1.000
_cell.angle_alpha   90.00
_cell.angle_beta   90.00
_cell.angle_gamma   90.00
#
_symmetry.space_group_name_H-M   'P 1'
#
loop_
_entity.id
_entity.type
_entity.pdbx_description
1 polymer ?
#
loop_
_entity_poly.entity_id
_entity_poly.type
_entity_poly.pdbx_seq_one_letter_code
_entity_poly.pdbx_strand_id
1 'polypeptide(L)'
;RGKKQGHFFAYEFDAQGRIISDEAFTEKGVPVKTVKYEYGENGKLQKEEHRTPAGALTKYIEYQYGDEGYCKSGAIYNEKSEQTGKVVYRHDWEGNRMQETVYEKDGTKSEDYRYFYDSYGQRIGRKVITSSTENVYPYRRTWNFRQRMTSEEILLPEDKLDRYTYQYNKKGEVISGTEQPAGQPEEKFVYKFHRDEKGNWKIRIKYVDDIPVLYEERKYVYYEE
;
A
#
# COMPACT_ATOMS: atom_id res chain seq x y z
N ARG A 1 28.78 5.28 9.47
CA ARG A 1 27.73 5.85 8.62
C ARG A 1 27.02 4.69 7.93
N GLY A 2 25.87 4.25 8.46
CA GLY A 2 25.06 3.24 7.81
C GLY A 2 24.54 3.79 6.48
N LYS A 3 24.71 3.03 5.38
CA LYS A 3 24.03 3.35 4.11
C LYS A 3 22.52 3.18 4.37
N LYS A 4 21.75 4.26 4.29
CA LYS A 4 20.29 4.17 4.23
C LYS A 4 19.94 3.44 2.93
N GLN A 5 19.17 2.36 3.01
CA GLN A 5 18.75 1.60 1.84
C GLN A 5 17.53 2.29 1.22
N GLY A 6 17.63 2.69 -0.04
CA GLY A 6 16.52 3.22 -0.83
C GLY A 6 15.80 2.10 -1.58
N HIS A 7 14.48 2.15 -1.64
CA HIS A 7 13.68 1.32 -2.51
C HIS A 7 13.12 2.18 -3.64
N PHE A 8 13.15 1.65 -4.86
CA PHE A 8 12.56 2.30 -6.02
C PHE A 8 11.33 1.52 -6.46
N PHE A 9 10.31 2.26 -6.87
CA PHE A 9 9.05 1.69 -7.37
C PHE A 9 8.70 2.35 -8.71
N ALA A 10 8.18 1.55 -9.64
CA ALA A 10 7.59 2.03 -10.87
C ALA A 10 6.14 1.54 -10.95
N TYR A 11 5.24 2.42 -11.37
CA TYR A 11 3.82 2.12 -11.53
C TYR A 11 3.40 2.44 -12.95
N GLU A 12 2.64 1.54 -13.55
CA GLU A 12 1.95 1.79 -14.82
C GLU A 12 0.45 1.91 -14.55
N PHE A 13 -0.20 2.83 -15.26
CA PHE A 13 -1.64 3.10 -15.12
C PHE A 13 -2.32 2.93 -16.46
N ASP A 14 -3.57 2.48 -16.44
CA ASP A 14 -4.43 2.49 -17.63
C ASP A 14 -5.05 3.89 -17.89
N ALA A 15 -5.86 4.00 -18.93
CA ALA A 15 -6.54 5.23 -19.31
C ALA A 15 -7.52 5.75 -18.24
N GLN A 16 -8.01 4.88 -17.36
CA GLN A 16 -8.89 5.21 -16.25
C GLN A 16 -8.13 5.58 -14.98
N GLY A 17 -6.79 5.58 -15.02
CA GLY A 17 -5.92 5.90 -13.87
C GLY A 17 -5.78 4.75 -12.86
N ARG A 18 -6.13 3.52 -13.23
CA ARG A 18 -5.96 2.34 -12.38
C ARG A 18 -4.55 1.77 -12.57
N ILE A 19 -3.94 1.30 -11.49
CA ILE A 19 -2.61 0.65 -11.55
C ILE A 19 -2.74 -0.68 -12.28
N ILE A 20 -1.98 -0.87 -13.36
CA ILE A 20 -1.90 -2.13 -14.11
C ILE A 20 -0.58 -2.89 -13.89
N SER A 21 0.45 -2.20 -13.39
CA SER A 21 1.72 -2.80 -13.00
C SER A 21 2.35 -2.02 -11.85
N ASP A 22 2.96 -2.75 -10.92
CA ASP A 22 3.74 -2.25 -9.79
C ASP A 22 5.06 -3.01 -9.77
N GLU A 23 6.18 -2.30 -9.90
CA GLU A 23 7.51 -2.88 -9.88
C GLU A 23 8.35 -2.29 -8.74
N ALA A 24 8.99 -3.17 -7.97
CA ALA A 24 9.94 -2.79 -6.94
C ALA A 24 11.37 -3.07 -7.39
N PHE A 25 12.29 -2.18 -7.05
CA PHE A 25 13.70 -2.26 -7.42
C PHE A 25 14.59 -2.09 -6.20
N THR A 26 15.81 -2.67 -6.26
CA THR A 26 16.90 -2.37 -5.32
C THR A 26 17.46 -0.95 -5.57
N GLU A 27 18.29 -0.47 -4.65
CA GLU A 27 19.06 0.80 -4.83
C GLU A 27 19.90 0.88 -6.11
N LYS A 28 20.27 -0.27 -6.66
CA LYS A 28 21.05 -0.36 -7.90
C LYS A 28 20.16 -0.41 -9.15
N GLY A 29 18.85 -0.22 -9.00
CA GLY A 29 17.90 -0.32 -10.11
C GLY A 29 17.64 -1.75 -10.59
N VAL A 30 18.01 -2.76 -9.80
CA VAL A 30 17.72 -4.16 -10.14
C VAL A 30 16.30 -4.48 -9.72
N PRO A 31 15.42 -4.95 -10.61
CA PRO A 31 14.08 -5.38 -10.24
C PRO A 31 14.09 -6.44 -9.14
N VAL A 32 13.17 -6.35 -8.21
CA VAL A 32 13.00 -7.32 -7.10
C VAL A 32 11.70 -8.09 -7.25
N LYS A 33 10.65 -7.40 -7.69
CA LYS A 33 9.31 -7.96 -7.79
C LYS A 33 8.50 -7.13 -8.78
N THR A 34 7.64 -7.79 -9.54
CA THR A 34 6.61 -7.16 -10.36
C THR A 34 5.24 -7.73 -9.96
N VAL A 35 4.25 -6.86 -9.81
CA VAL A 35 2.85 -7.25 -9.67
C VAL A 35 2.08 -6.66 -10.85
N LYS A 36 1.26 -7.47 -11.52
CA LYS A 36 0.36 -7.05 -12.60
C LYS A 36 -1.08 -7.19 -12.15
N TYR A 37 -1.91 -6.25 -12.58
CA TYR A 37 -3.31 -6.16 -12.20
C TYR A 37 -4.21 -6.20 -13.44
N GLU A 38 -5.20 -7.07 -13.43
CA GLU A 38 -6.21 -7.18 -14.48
C GLU A 38 -7.58 -6.79 -13.93
N TYR A 39 -8.27 -5.92 -14.66
CA TYR A 39 -9.59 -5.40 -14.26
C TYR A 39 -10.65 -5.88 -15.26
N GLY A 40 -11.82 -6.22 -14.73
CA GLY A 40 -12.98 -6.52 -15.56
C GLY A 40 -13.64 -5.29 -16.18
N GLU A 41 -14.61 -5.52 -17.04
CA GLU A 41 -15.39 -4.46 -17.71
C GLU A 41 -16.10 -3.53 -16.72
N ASN A 42 -16.45 -4.05 -15.54
CA ASN A 42 -17.05 -3.28 -14.45
C ASN A 42 -16.03 -2.46 -13.62
N GLY A 43 -14.75 -2.43 -14.04
CA GLY A 43 -13.68 -1.71 -13.37
C GLY A 43 -13.14 -2.37 -12.10
N LYS A 44 -13.65 -3.54 -11.71
CA LYS A 44 -13.18 -4.26 -10.52
C LYS A 44 -11.94 -5.10 -10.82
N LEU A 45 -11.01 -5.15 -9.87
CA LEU A 45 -9.81 -5.99 -9.95
C LEU A 45 -10.21 -7.46 -9.99
N GLN A 46 -9.92 -8.15 -11.08
CA GLN A 46 -10.22 -9.56 -11.25
C GLN A 46 -9.05 -10.46 -10.91
N LYS A 47 -7.83 -10.02 -11.24
CA LYS A 47 -6.63 -10.82 -11.06
C LYS A 47 -5.42 -9.97 -10.67
N GLU A 48 -4.59 -10.51 -9.82
CA GLU A 48 -3.29 -9.97 -9.42
C GLU A 48 -2.23 -11.04 -9.63
N GLU A 49 -1.20 -10.76 -10.44
CA GLU A 49 -0.10 -11.68 -10.73
C GLU A 49 1.20 -11.17 -10.10
N HIS A 50 1.86 -12.03 -9.33
CA HIS A 50 3.19 -11.79 -8.78
C HIS A 50 4.23 -12.48 -9.64
N ARG A 51 5.27 -11.75 -10.02
CA ARG A 51 6.33 -12.23 -10.92
C ARG A 51 7.70 -11.98 -10.33
N THR A 52 8.65 -12.86 -10.67
CA THR A 52 10.08 -12.65 -10.40
C THR A 52 10.61 -11.48 -11.24
N PRO A 53 11.82 -10.97 -10.92
CA PRO A 53 12.51 -9.98 -11.76
C PRO A 53 12.70 -10.42 -13.22
N ALA A 54 12.82 -11.73 -13.45
CA ALA A 54 12.95 -12.31 -14.80
C ALA A 54 11.59 -12.46 -15.53
N GLY A 55 10.49 -11.99 -14.90
CA GLY A 55 9.15 -12.05 -15.48
C GLY A 55 8.42 -13.39 -15.27
N ALA A 56 9.05 -14.39 -14.65
CA ALA A 56 8.38 -15.67 -14.39
C ALA A 56 7.28 -15.50 -13.33
N LEU A 57 6.10 -16.07 -13.59
CA LEU A 57 4.99 -16.09 -12.64
C LEU A 57 5.40 -16.86 -11.38
N THR A 58 5.10 -16.34 -10.19
CA THR A 58 5.33 -17.02 -8.91
C THR A 58 4.03 -17.43 -8.24
N LYS A 59 3.03 -16.54 -8.30
CA LYS A 59 1.66 -16.79 -7.82
C LYS A 59 0.70 -15.82 -8.48
N TYR A 60 -0.58 -16.12 -8.44
CA TYR A 60 -1.63 -15.18 -8.76
C TYR A 60 -2.84 -15.35 -7.84
N ILE A 61 -3.67 -14.30 -7.79
CA ILE A 61 -4.90 -14.26 -7.00
C ILE A 61 -6.04 -13.88 -7.94
N GLU A 62 -7.11 -14.66 -7.93
CA GLU A 62 -8.36 -14.36 -8.63
C GLU A 62 -9.43 -13.92 -7.65
N TYR A 63 -9.99 -12.74 -7.86
CA TYR A 63 -10.91 -12.08 -6.94
C TYR A 63 -12.37 -12.34 -7.30
N GLN A 64 -13.18 -12.54 -6.28
CA GLN A 64 -14.63 -12.70 -6.39
C GLN A 64 -15.34 -11.60 -5.59
N TYR A 65 -16.44 -11.11 -6.15
CA TYR A 65 -17.23 -10.02 -5.59
C TYR A 65 -18.63 -10.51 -5.21
N GLY A 66 -19.18 -9.95 -4.13
CA GLY A 66 -20.57 -10.17 -3.75
C GLY A 66 -21.52 -9.26 -4.55
N ASP A 67 -22.83 -9.51 -4.36
CA ASP A 67 -23.91 -8.75 -5.02
C ASP A 67 -23.88 -7.26 -4.66
N GLU A 68 -23.39 -6.93 -3.46
CA GLU A 68 -23.19 -5.56 -2.97
C GLU A 68 -22.01 -4.85 -3.63
N GLY A 69 -21.24 -5.56 -4.44
CA GLY A 69 -20.13 -5.00 -5.20
C GLY A 69 -18.78 -5.01 -4.48
N TYR A 70 -18.72 -5.45 -3.23
CA TYR A 70 -17.47 -5.56 -2.48
C TYR A 70 -16.74 -6.87 -2.74
N CYS A 71 -15.39 -6.83 -2.67
CA CYS A 71 -14.57 -8.03 -2.82
C CYS A 71 -14.85 -9.01 -1.66
N LYS A 72 -15.34 -10.20 -1.99
CA LYS A 72 -15.69 -11.23 -1.02
C LYS A 72 -14.52 -12.16 -0.70
N SER A 73 -13.75 -12.53 -1.72
CA SER A 73 -12.65 -13.47 -1.59
C SER A 73 -11.66 -13.37 -2.75
N GLY A 74 -10.48 -13.97 -2.56
CA GLY A 74 -9.52 -14.24 -3.62
C GLY A 74 -9.00 -15.66 -3.49
N ALA A 75 -9.01 -16.42 -4.58
CA ALA A 75 -8.36 -17.73 -4.65
C ALA A 75 -6.88 -17.54 -5.02
N ILE A 76 -5.97 -18.14 -4.26
CA ILE A 76 -4.52 -18.00 -4.42
C ILE A 76 -3.97 -19.24 -5.12
N TYR A 77 -3.22 -19.04 -6.22
CA TYR A 77 -2.64 -20.10 -7.04
C TYR A 77 -1.13 -19.93 -7.15
N ASN A 78 -0.43 -21.06 -7.30
CA ASN A 78 0.99 -21.06 -7.66
C ASN A 78 1.20 -20.90 -9.18
N GLU A 79 2.45 -20.98 -9.63
CA GLU A 79 2.85 -20.86 -11.04
C GLU A 79 2.32 -22.01 -11.93
N LYS A 80 1.88 -23.14 -11.33
CA LYS A 80 1.28 -24.28 -12.03
C LYS A 80 -0.24 -24.24 -12.08
N SER A 81 -0.84 -23.11 -11.64
CA SER A 81 -2.29 -22.96 -11.50
C SER A 81 -2.94 -23.94 -10.50
N GLU A 82 -2.17 -24.42 -9.54
CA GLU A 82 -2.69 -25.20 -8.43
C GLU A 82 -3.10 -24.23 -7.31
N GLN A 83 -4.31 -24.36 -6.81
CA GLN A 83 -4.77 -23.54 -5.70
C GLN A 83 -4.00 -23.90 -4.42
N THR A 84 -3.33 -22.91 -3.84
CA THR A 84 -2.51 -23.05 -2.63
C THR A 84 -3.16 -22.44 -1.40
N GLY A 85 -4.20 -21.61 -1.58
CA GLY A 85 -4.90 -20.98 -0.48
C GLY A 85 -6.04 -20.10 -0.96
N LYS A 86 -6.57 -19.33 -0.03
CA LYS A 86 -7.57 -18.29 -0.32
C LYS A 86 -7.48 -17.17 0.70
N VAL A 87 -7.90 -15.99 0.30
CA VAL A 87 -8.18 -14.86 1.19
C VAL A 87 -9.68 -14.58 1.20
N VAL A 88 -10.22 -14.29 2.38
CA VAL A 88 -11.64 -13.95 2.57
C VAL A 88 -11.74 -12.58 3.22
N TYR A 89 -12.61 -11.73 2.68
CA TYR A 89 -12.85 -10.38 3.15
C TYR A 89 -14.23 -10.26 3.76
N ARG A 90 -14.33 -9.46 4.83
CA ARG A 90 -15.62 -9.03 5.41
C ARG A 90 -15.66 -7.51 5.41
N HIS A 91 -16.80 -6.96 5.06
CA HIS A 91 -17.06 -5.53 5.03
C HIS A 91 -18.22 -5.22 5.98
N ASP A 92 -18.27 -3.98 6.47
CA ASP A 92 -19.47 -3.45 7.09
C ASP A 92 -20.49 -3.00 6.03
N TRP A 93 -21.59 -2.46 6.47
CA TRP A 93 -22.68 -1.99 5.60
C TRP A 93 -22.29 -0.74 4.77
N GLU A 94 -21.24 -0.01 5.17
CA GLU A 94 -20.68 1.15 4.44
C GLU A 94 -19.61 0.73 3.41
N GLY A 95 -19.22 -0.56 3.40
CA GLY A 95 -18.19 -1.10 2.52
C GLY A 95 -16.77 -1.00 3.07
N ASN A 96 -16.59 -0.61 4.33
CA ASN A 96 -15.29 -0.63 4.96
C ASN A 96 -14.85 -2.07 5.21
N ARG A 97 -13.61 -2.42 4.85
CA ARG A 97 -13.06 -3.75 5.09
C ARG A 97 -12.81 -3.97 6.58
N MET A 98 -13.65 -4.78 7.22
CA MET A 98 -13.54 -5.09 8.65
C MET A 98 -12.57 -6.23 8.94
N GLN A 99 -12.42 -7.16 8.01
CA GLN A 99 -11.57 -8.33 8.19
C GLN A 99 -11.01 -8.84 6.86
N GLU A 100 -9.80 -9.36 6.94
CA GLU A 100 -9.13 -10.10 5.90
C GLU A 100 -8.53 -11.35 6.53
N THR A 101 -8.87 -12.54 6.04
CA THR A 101 -8.38 -13.81 6.58
C THR A 101 -7.77 -14.63 5.48
N VAL A 102 -6.52 -15.02 5.66
CA VAL A 102 -5.77 -15.90 4.74
C VAL A 102 -5.85 -17.33 5.24
N TYR A 103 -6.17 -18.23 4.34
CA TYR A 103 -6.23 -19.66 4.58
C TYR A 103 -5.27 -20.39 3.65
N GLU A 104 -4.60 -21.40 4.20
CA GLU A 104 -3.82 -22.38 3.43
C GLU A 104 -4.74 -23.34 2.66
N LYS A 105 -4.16 -24.18 1.81
CA LYS A 105 -4.89 -25.16 0.98
C LYS A 105 -5.73 -26.13 1.81
N ASP A 106 -5.23 -26.54 2.97
CA ASP A 106 -5.92 -27.47 3.89
C ASP A 106 -7.04 -26.81 4.71
N GLY A 107 -7.26 -25.51 4.52
CA GLY A 107 -8.24 -24.73 5.26
C GLY A 107 -7.74 -24.17 6.59
N THR A 108 -6.49 -24.41 6.95
CA THR A 108 -5.86 -23.81 8.14
C THR A 108 -5.74 -22.30 7.94
N LYS A 109 -6.13 -21.53 8.96
CA LYS A 109 -5.95 -20.09 8.98
C LYS A 109 -4.48 -19.76 9.23
N SER A 110 -3.84 -19.04 8.29
CA SER A 110 -2.46 -18.58 8.45
C SER A 110 -2.38 -17.17 9.01
N GLU A 111 -3.27 -16.27 8.57
CA GLU A 111 -3.28 -14.88 8.99
C GLU A 111 -4.71 -14.36 9.12
N ASP A 112 -4.95 -13.47 10.09
CA ASP A 112 -6.23 -12.78 10.29
C ASP A 112 -5.95 -11.30 10.61
N TYR A 113 -6.37 -10.41 9.73
CA TYR A 113 -6.29 -8.98 9.89
C TYR A 113 -7.67 -8.43 10.21
N ARG A 114 -7.81 -7.66 11.30
CA ARG A 114 -9.04 -6.96 11.67
C ARG A 114 -8.79 -5.47 11.70
N TYR A 115 -9.72 -4.72 11.14
CA TYR A 115 -9.62 -3.27 11.02
C TYR A 115 -10.70 -2.61 11.84
N PHE A 116 -10.34 -1.53 12.52
CA PHE A 116 -11.23 -0.76 13.37
C PHE A 116 -11.41 0.63 12.78
N TYR A 117 -12.65 1.13 12.80
CA TYR A 117 -13.02 2.42 12.24
C TYR A 117 -13.75 3.26 13.28
N ASP A 118 -13.63 4.58 13.19
CA ASP A 118 -14.45 5.53 13.94
C ASP A 118 -15.81 5.73 13.25
N SER A 119 -16.65 6.59 13.86
CA SER A 119 -17.99 6.91 13.34
C SER A 119 -17.97 7.68 12.00
N TYR A 120 -16.82 8.10 11.53
CA TYR A 120 -16.63 8.78 10.25
C TYR A 120 -16.05 7.86 9.16
N GLY A 121 -15.94 6.55 9.44
CA GLY A 121 -15.35 5.58 8.52
C GLY A 121 -13.82 5.68 8.41
N GLN A 122 -13.16 6.37 9.33
CA GLN A 122 -11.71 6.52 9.33
C GLN A 122 -11.08 5.38 10.13
N ARG A 123 -10.10 4.69 9.53
CA ARG A 123 -9.44 3.56 10.19
C ARG A 123 -8.59 4.03 11.38
N ILE A 124 -8.93 3.57 12.58
CA ILE A 124 -8.30 3.91 13.86
C ILE A 124 -7.42 2.79 14.43
N GLY A 125 -7.34 1.64 13.76
CA GLY A 125 -6.45 0.57 14.20
C GLY A 125 -6.54 -0.67 13.33
N ARG A 126 -5.63 -1.58 13.59
CA ARG A 126 -5.66 -2.95 13.09
C ARG A 126 -5.20 -3.94 14.16
N LYS A 127 -5.73 -5.15 14.07
CA LYS A 127 -5.25 -6.32 14.81
C LYS A 127 -4.70 -7.32 13.81
N VAL A 128 -3.54 -7.87 14.09
CA VAL A 128 -2.90 -8.90 13.28
C VAL A 128 -2.76 -10.15 14.13
N ILE A 129 -3.32 -11.25 13.66
CA ILE A 129 -3.28 -12.55 14.32
C ILE A 129 -2.62 -13.52 13.34
N THR A 130 -1.53 -14.13 13.77
CA THR A 130 -0.86 -15.22 13.07
C THR A 130 -0.99 -16.50 13.87
N SER A 131 -0.45 -17.61 13.40
CA SER A 131 -0.41 -18.87 14.16
C SER A 131 0.33 -18.77 15.51
N SER A 132 1.23 -17.79 15.65
CA SER A 132 2.10 -17.65 16.83
C SER A 132 1.93 -16.32 17.60
N THR A 133 1.29 -15.32 17.01
CA THR A 133 1.20 -13.97 17.59
C THR A 133 -0.16 -13.34 17.42
N GLU A 134 -0.53 -12.50 18.37
CA GLU A 134 -1.67 -11.60 18.29
C GLU A 134 -1.21 -10.20 18.67
N ASN A 135 -1.20 -9.26 17.72
CA ASN A 135 -0.80 -7.88 17.94
C ASN A 135 -1.91 -6.92 17.58
N VAL A 136 -2.12 -5.92 18.41
CA VAL A 136 -3.06 -4.82 18.15
C VAL A 136 -2.26 -3.55 17.95
N TYR A 137 -2.56 -2.84 16.86
CA TYR A 137 -1.92 -1.58 16.48
C TYR A 137 -2.98 -0.48 16.43
N PRO A 138 -3.30 0.17 17.54
CA PRO A 138 -4.18 1.33 17.50
C PRO A 138 -3.50 2.51 16.81
N TYR A 139 -4.29 3.29 16.09
CA TYR A 139 -3.85 4.51 15.43
C TYR A 139 -4.53 5.70 16.07
N ARG A 140 -3.77 6.75 16.32
CA ARG A 140 -4.31 8.07 16.59
C ARG A 140 -3.98 8.94 15.38
N ARG A 141 -5.01 9.45 14.69
CA ARG A 141 -4.87 10.23 13.47
C ARG A 141 -5.55 11.57 13.60
N THR A 142 -5.00 12.57 12.98
CA THR A 142 -5.64 13.88 12.83
C THR A 142 -5.74 14.25 11.35
N TRP A 143 -6.76 15.02 10.99
CA TRP A 143 -7.03 15.47 9.62
C TRP A 143 -7.26 16.96 9.58
N ASN A 144 -6.91 17.60 8.48
CA ASN A 144 -7.29 18.97 8.22
C ASN A 144 -8.72 19.04 7.65
N PHE A 145 -9.23 20.28 7.47
CA PHE A 145 -10.57 20.54 6.93
C PHE A 145 -10.81 19.98 5.51
N ARG A 146 -9.76 19.58 4.78
CA ARG A 146 -9.84 18.92 3.47
C ARG A 146 -9.75 17.39 3.58
N GLN A 147 -9.94 16.84 4.77
CA GLN A 147 -9.86 15.41 5.08
C GLN A 147 -8.51 14.76 4.69
N ARG A 148 -7.40 15.52 4.77
CA ARG A 148 -6.05 15.02 4.60
C ARG A 148 -5.44 14.75 5.95
N MET A 149 -4.87 13.57 6.13
CA MET A 149 -4.25 13.16 7.38
C MET A 149 -3.03 14.05 7.68
N THR A 150 -3.05 14.75 8.80
CA THR A 150 -1.96 15.67 9.21
C THR A 150 -1.02 15.04 10.23
N SER A 151 -1.49 14.04 11.00
CA SER A 151 -0.61 13.25 11.84
C SER A 151 -1.11 11.82 11.97
N GLU A 152 -0.19 10.92 12.28
CA GLU A 152 -0.46 9.54 12.64
C GLU A 152 0.46 9.13 13.79
N GLU A 153 -0.12 8.51 14.81
CA GLU A 153 0.60 7.79 15.85
C GLU A 153 0.15 6.33 15.79
N ILE A 154 1.10 5.40 15.83
CA ILE A 154 0.85 3.96 15.82
C ILE A 154 1.46 3.38 17.09
N LEU A 155 0.62 2.85 17.97
CA LEU A 155 1.08 2.12 19.12
C LEU A 155 1.51 0.72 18.70
N LEU A 156 2.76 0.40 18.94
CA LEU A 156 3.38 -0.90 18.68
C LEU A 156 3.41 -1.73 19.97
N PRO A 157 3.70 -3.06 19.89
CA PRO A 157 3.95 -3.89 21.06
C PRO A 157 5.03 -3.28 21.96
N GLU A 158 4.97 -3.60 23.28
CA GLU A 158 5.87 -3.08 24.32
C GLU A 158 5.78 -1.55 24.50
N ASP A 159 4.59 -0.97 24.29
CA ASP A 159 4.30 0.46 24.42
C ASP A 159 5.20 1.37 23.58
N LYS A 160 5.77 0.83 22.52
CA LYS A 160 6.53 1.60 21.52
C LYS A 160 5.59 2.41 20.67
N LEU A 161 6.03 3.59 20.22
CA LEU A 161 5.18 4.52 19.49
C LEU A 161 5.90 5.08 18.26
N ASP A 162 5.34 4.81 17.08
CA ASP A 162 5.72 5.52 15.86
C ASP A 162 4.89 6.79 15.73
N ARG A 163 5.53 7.89 15.32
CA ARG A 163 4.88 9.18 15.07
C ARG A 163 5.24 9.71 13.71
N TYR A 164 4.21 10.25 13.01
CA TYR A 164 4.35 10.85 11.70
C TYR A 164 3.53 12.14 11.62
N THR A 165 4.07 13.15 10.96
CA THR A 165 3.31 14.36 10.60
C THR A 165 3.45 14.66 9.12
N TYR A 166 2.45 15.35 8.54
CA TYR A 166 2.41 15.63 7.12
C TYR A 166 1.93 17.04 6.84
N GLN A 167 2.58 17.71 5.91
CA GLN A 167 2.18 18.99 5.36
C GLN A 167 1.91 18.85 3.86
N TYR A 168 0.91 19.56 3.37
CA TYR A 168 0.41 19.41 2.00
C TYR A 168 0.47 20.73 1.24
N ASN A 169 0.75 20.65 -0.06
CA ASN A 169 0.53 21.76 -0.96
C ASN A 169 -0.96 21.90 -1.36
N LYS A 170 -1.27 22.91 -2.19
CA LYS A 170 -2.64 23.17 -2.67
C LYS A 170 -3.20 21.97 -3.49
N LYS A 171 -2.36 21.23 -4.20
CA LYS A 171 -2.74 20.05 -4.98
C LYS A 171 -3.03 18.80 -4.11
N GLY A 172 -2.67 18.82 -2.83
CA GLY A 172 -2.86 17.69 -1.92
C GLY A 172 -1.69 16.72 -1.85
N GLU A 173 -0.56 17.10 -2.37
CA GLU A 173 0.66 16.33 -2.29
C GLU A 173 1.37 16.63 -0.98
N VAL A 174 1.88 15.60 -0.30
CA VAL A 174 2.74 15.77 0.87
C VAL A 174 4.04 16.45 0.42
N ILE A 175 4.37 17.57 1.03
CA ILE A 175 5.59 18.34 0.73
C ILE A 175 6.64 18.26 1.83
N SER A 176 6.24 18.02 3.07
CA SER A 176 7.13 17.89 4.22
C SER A 176 6.43 17.21 5.39
N GLY A 177 7.19 16.90 6.42
CA GLY A 177 6.68 16.35 7.67
C GLY A 177 7.79 15.92 8.60
N THR A 178 7.41 15.18 9.62
CA THR A 178 8.34 14.50 10.53
C THR A 178 8.02 13.02 10.57
N GLU A 179 9.02 12.20 10.85
CA GLU A 179 8.87 10.78 11.15
C GLU A 179 9.75 10.43 12.35
N GLN A 180 9.16 9.71 13.28
CA GLN A 180 9.81 9.20 14.47
C GLN A 180 9.40 7.75 14.67
N PRO A 181 10.08 6.78 14.01
CA PRO A 181 9.92 5.37 14.35
C PRO A 181 10.27 5.11 15.81
N ALA A 182 9.63 4.14 16.40
CA ALA A 182 9.81 3.79 17.81
C ALA A 182 11.27 3.56 18.17
N GLY A 183 11.74 4.28 19.19
CA GLY A 183 13.13 4.21 19.64
C GLY A 183 14.15 4.94 18.75
N GLN A 184 13.68 5.65 17.71
CA GLN A 184 14.52 6.47 16.85
C GLN A 184 14.32 7.97 17.16
N PRO A 185 15.31 8.84 16.88
CA PRO A 185 15.11 10.27 16.92
C PRO A 185 14.08 10.71 15.88
N GLU A 186 13.43 11.84 16.14
CA GLU A 186 12.57 12.49 15.15
C GLU A 186 13.43 13.00 13.97
N GLU A 187 13.04 12.65 12.75
CA GLU A 187 13.65 13.13 11.52
C GLU A 187 12.65 14.02 10.77
N LYS A 188 13.12 15.18 10.26
CA LYS A 188 12.35 16.04 9.38
C LYS A 188 12.61 15.68 7.94
N PHE A 189 11.55 15.65 7.13
CA PHE A 189 11.70 15.39 5.71
C PHE A 189 11.02 16.47 4.85
N VAL A 190 11.54 16.61 3.63
CA VAL A 190 10.98 17.46 2.58
C VAL A 190 10.95 16.69 1.28
N TYR A 191 9.86 16.84 0.51
CA TYR A 191 9.77 16.33 -0.85
C TYR A 191 10.06 17.43 -1.87
N LYS A 192 10.92 17.14 -2.85
CA LYS A 192 11.12 17.94 -4.07
C LYS A 192 10.52 17.21 -5.26
N PHE A 193 9.89 17.96 -6.17
CA PHE A 193 9.15 17.41 -7.30
C PHE A 193 9.70 17.94 -8.63
N HIS A 194 9.92 17.05 -9.58
CA HIS A 194 10.06 17.40 -11.00
C HIS A 194 8.75 17.04 -11.70
N ARG A 195 8.22 17.96 -12.50
CA ARG A 195 6.91 17.85 -13.12
C ARG A 195 7.03 17.80 -14.64
N ASP A 196 6.04 17.17 -15.29
CA ASP A 196 5.85 17.25 -16.73
C ASP A 196 5.13 18.55 -17.13
N GLU A 197 4.92 18.74 -18.42
CA GLU A 197 4.26 19.92 -19.02
C GLU A 197 2.78 20.04 -18.58
N LYS A 198 2.11 18.93 -18.21
CA LYS A 198 0.75 18.91 -17.68
C LYS A 198 0.69 19.17 -16.17
N GLY A 199 1.85 19.40 -15.53
CA GLY A 199 1.97 19.70 -14.10
C GLY A 199 1.86 18.47 -13.19
N ASN A 200 1.86 17.25 -13.72
CA ASN A 200 1.95 16.02 -12.96
C ASN A 200 3.40 15.77 -12.52
N TRP A 201 3.60 15.26 -11.32
CA TRP A 201 4.97 14.98 -10.88
C TRP A 201 5.49 13.68 -11.53
N LYS A 202 6.61 13.79 -12.21
CA LYS A 202 7.34 12.66 -12.78
C LYS A 202 8.36 12.08 -11.83
N ILE A 203 9.00 12.94 -11.05
CA ILE A 203 9.98 12.54 -10.05
C ILE A 203 9.64 13.22 -8.73
N ARG A 204 9.68 12.44 -7.66
CA ARG A 204 9.57 12.90 -6.29
C ARG A 204 10.75 12.38 -5.50
N ILE A 205 11.48 13.28 -4.82
CA ILE A 205 12.64 12.92 -4.03
C ILE A 205 12.40 13.37 -2.59
N LYS A 206 12.49 12.41 -1.66
CA LYS A 206 12.45 12.69 -0.22
C LYS A 206 13.86 13.00 0.27
N TYR A 207 13.99 14.09 0.99
CA TYR A 207 15.23 14.49 1.65
C TYR A 207 15.02 14.46 3.16
N VAL A 208 16.03 13.97 3.89
CA VAL A 208 16.16 14.08 5.34
C VAL A 208 17.51 14.73 5.59
N ASP A 209 17.54 15.87 6.31
CA ASP A 209 18.75 16.67 6.54
C ASP A 209 19.52 16.96 5.23
N ASP A 210 18.81 17.38 4.18
CA ASP A 210 19.32 17.62 2.82
C ASP A 210 19.94 16.41 2.11
N ILE A 211 19.87 15.22 2.69
CA ILE A 211 20.32 13.97 2.08
C ILE A 211 19.13 13.31 1.37
N PRO A 212 19.22 12.98 0.07
CA PRO A 212 18.18 12.23 -0.61
C PRO A 212 18.11 10.81 -0.07
N VAL A 213 16.94 10.41 0.45
CA VAL A 213 16.73 9.09 1.07
C VAL A 213 15.74 8.22 0.31
N LEU A 214 14.89 8.83 -0.54
CA LEU A 214 13.93 8.12 -1.37
C LEU A 214 13.80 8.84 -2.71
N TYR A 215 13.82 8.08 -3.79
CA TYR A 215 13.55 8.53 -5.14
C TYR A 215 12.35 7.77 -5.68
N GLU A 216 11.37 8.49 -6.20
CA GLU A 216 10.19 7.90 -6.84
C GLU A 216 10.05 8.52 -8.23
N GLU A 217 9.79 7.67 -9.21
CA GLU A 217 9.55 8.08 -10.59
C GLU A 217 8.19 7.57 -11.05
N ARG A 218 7.48 8.40 -11.81
CA ARG A 218 6.22 8.05 -12.50
C ARG A 218 6.36 8.27 -13.99
N LYS A 219 5.90 7.30 -14.75
CA LYS A 219 5.80 7.37 -16.20
C LYS A 219 4.32 7.50 -16.56
N TYR A 220 3.96 8.59 -17.22
CA TYR A 220 2.60 8.83 -17.68
C TYR A 220 2.51 8.53 -19.17
N VAL A 221 1.48 7.79 -19.55
CA VAL A 221 1.04 7.65 -20.93
C VAL A 221 -0.23 8.47 -21.05
N TYR A 222 -0.21 9.50 -21.90
CA TYR A 222 -1.38 10.33 -22.17
C TYR A 222 -2.05 9.83 -23.43
N TYR A 223 -3.33 9.64 -23.34
CA TYR A 223 -4.17 9.29 -24.49
C TYR A 223 -4.62 10.60 -25.13
N GLU A 224 -4.54 10.66 -26.47
CA GLU A 224 -5.16 11.74 -27.23
C GLU A 224 -6.68 11.54 -27.19
N GLU A 225 -7.43 12.64 -26.99
CA GLU A 225 -8.89 12.65 -27.01
C GLU A 225 -9.42 12.50 -28.44
#